data_50c267f81dea510be4559c2f01d61bf0
#
_entry.id   50c267f81dea510be4559c2f01d61bf0
#
_cell.length_a   1.000
_cell.length_b   1.000
_cell.length_c   1.000
_cell.angle_alpha   90.00
_cell.angle_beta   90.00
_cell.angle_gamma   90.00
#
_symmetry.space_group_name_H-M   'P 1'
#
loop_
_entity.id
_entity.type
_entity.pdbx_description
1 polymer ?
#
loop_
_entity_poly.entity_id
_entity_poly.type
_entity_poly.pdbx_seq_one_letter_code
_entity_poly.pdbx_strand_id
1 'polypeptide(L)' 'MKTYSCYFIDRTLRVLAHEKVPCTDDRAAVSAASDMLSQRTCAGIEVWDRERCVAQLLRERGFGSAQISS' A
#
# COMPACT_ATOMS: atom_id res chain seq x y z
N MET A 1 7.97 -4.50 -18.25
CA MET A 1 7.09 -4.05 -17.15
C MET A 1 6.84 -5.20 -16.20
N LYS A 2 6.91 -4.93 -14.92
CA LYS A 2 6.71 -5.95 -13.89
C LYS A 2 5.28 -5.92 -13.39
N THR A 3 4.83 -7.03 -12.81
CA THR A 3 3.53 -7.10 -12.19
C THR A 3 3.73 -7.17 -10.68
N TYR A 4 3.18 -6.19 -9.97
CA TYR A 4 3.28 -6.13 -8.52
C TYR A 4 1.97 -6.60 -7.90
N SER A 5 2.07 -7.22 -6.74
CA SER A 5 0.90 -7.65 -5.98
C SER A 5 0.64 -6.64 -4.87
N CYS A 6 -0.57 -6.13 -4.82
CA CYS A 6 -0.97 -5.16 -3.81
C CYS A 6 -2.04 -5.79 -2.94
N TYR A 7 -1.78 -5.88 -1.64
CA TYR A 7 -2.69 -6.46 -0.66
C TYR A 7 -3.25 -5.35 0.20
N PHE A 8 -4.57 -5.23 0.21
CA PHE A 8 -5.24 -4.23 1.06
C PHE A 8 -5.50 -4.87 2.41
N ILE A 9 -5.05 -4.21 3.46
CA ILE A 9 -5.07 -4.78 4.80
C ILE A 9 -5.85 -3.90 5.77
N ASP A 10 -6.37 -4.53 6.83
CA ASP A 10 -7.06 -3.81 7.89
C ASP A 10 -6.06 -3.54 9.04
N ARG A 11 -6.58 -3.00 10.13
CA ARG A 11 -5.73 -2.64 11.26
C ARG A 11 -5.05 -3.82 11.92
N THR A 12 -5.60 -5.00 11.75
CA THR A 12 -5.01 -6.20 12.32
C THR A 12 -4.09 -6.90 11.31
N LEU A 13 -3.79 -6.22 10.19
CA LEU A 13 -2.93 -6.73 9.13
C LEU A 13 -3.55 -7.91 8.39
N ARG A 14 -4.87 -8.00 8.44
CA ARG A 14 -5.60 -9.03 7.72
C ARG A 14 -5.85 -8.57 6.29
N VAL A 15 -5.63 -9.46 5.33
CA VAL A 15 -5.79 -9.12 3.92
C VAL A 15 -7.27 -9.06 3.58
N LEU A 16 -7.71 -7.91 3.08
CA LEU A 16 -9.10 -7.69 2.70
C LEU A 16 -9.31 -7.91 1.21
N ALA A 17 -8.31 -7.58 0.40
CA ALA A 17 -8.43 -7.68 -1.03
C ALA A 17 -7.04 -7.72 -1.63
N HIS A 18 -6.95 -8.10 -2.90
CA HIS A 18 -5.69 -8.27 -3.59
C HIS A 18 -5.86 -7.83 -5.03
N GLU A 19 -4.92 -7.04 -5.53
CA GLU A 19 -4.91 -6.64 -6.92
C GLU A 19 -3.50 -6.74 -7.48
N LYS A 20 -3.40 -7.04 -8.77
CA LYS A 20 -2.13 -7.05 -9.47
C LYS A 20 -2.03 -5.80 -10.31
N VAL A 21 -0.89 -5.12 -10.23
CA VAL A 21 -0.70 -3.83 -10.86
C VAL A 21 0.60 -3.86 -11.65
N PRO A 22 0.53 -3.64 -12.97
CA PRO A 22 1.76 -3.57 -13.78
C PRO A 22 2.42 -2.21 -13.60
N CYS A 23 3.70 -2.22 -13.31
CA CYS A 23 4.47 -1.00 -13.11
C CYS A 23 5.87 -1.19 -13.67
N THR A 24 6.54 -0.08 -13.96
CA THR A 24 7.87 -0.16 -14.54
C THR A 24 8.95 -0.47 -13.51
N ASP A 25 8.76 0.03 -12.27
CA ASP A 25 9.74 -0.19 -11.21
C ASP A 25 9.06 -0.06 -9.85
N ASP A 26 9.87 -0.21 -8.80
CA ASP A 26 9.36 -0.17 -7.43
C ASP A 26 8.74 1.19 -7.10
N ARG A 27 9.36 2.26 -7.55
CA ARG A 27 8.87 3.61 -7.27
C ARG A 27 7.49 3.81 -7.86
N ALA A 28 7.31 3.37 -9.11
CA ALA A 28 5.99 3.50 -9.76
C ALA A 28 4.96 2.66 -9.02
N ALA A 29 5.35 1.48 -8.54
CA ALA A 29 4.44 0.62 -7.81
C ALA A 29 4.01 1.26 -6.50
N VAL A 30 4.94 1.87 -5.77
CA VAL A 30 4.64 2.54 -4.51
C VAL A 30 3.71 3.73 -4.75
N SER A 31 3.97 4.49 -5.81
CA SER A 31 3.13 5.63 -6.15
C SER A 31 1.71 5.18 -6.47
N ALA A 32 1.58 4.11 -7.27
CA ALA A 32 0.27 3.58 -7.60
C ALA A 32 -0.46 3.08 -6.36
N ALA A 33 0.28 2.42 -5.46
CA ALA A 33 -0.30 1.91 -4.22
C ALA A 33 -0.80 3.05 -3.34
N SER A 34 -0.04 4.13 -3.27
CA SER A 34 -0.43 5.30 -2.49
C SER A 34 -1.73 5.88 -3.01
N ASP A 35 -1.86 5.96 -4.33
CA ASP A 35 -3.10 6.46 -4.94
C ASP A 35 -4.28 5.54 -4.62
N MET A 36 -4.06 4.23 -4.71
CA MET A 36 -5.12 3.28 -4.39
C MET A 36 -5.53 3.37 -2.94
N LEU A 37 -4.57 3.55 -2.04
CA LEU A 37 -4.86 3.66 -0.62
C LEU A 37 -5.72 4.87 -0.32
N SER A 38 -5.46 5.98 -1.01
CA SER A 38 -6.21 7.21 -0.78
C SER A 38 -7.67 7.09 -1.25
N GLN A 39 -7.95 6.11 -2.11
CA GLN A 39 -9.30 5.93 -2.67
C GLN A 39 -10.07 4.81 -1.99
N ARG A 40 -9.49 4.17 -1.00
CA ARG A 40 -10.13 3.05 -0.32
C ARG A 40 -10.23 3.31 1.17
N THR A 41 -11.04 2.50 1.84
CA THR A 41 -11.26 2.67 3.28
C THR A 41 -10.42 1.71 4.11
N CYS A 42 -9.53 0.94 3.50
CA CYS A 42 -8.68 0.02 4.24
C CYS A 42 -7.64 0.77 5.08
N ALA A 43 -7.02 0.07 6.02
CA ALA A 43 -6.04 0.67 6.91
C ALA A 43 -4.67 0.80 6.27
N GLY A 44 -4.37 -0.03 5.28
CA GLY A 44 -3.08 0.03 4.62
C GLY A 44 -3.03 -0.83 3.39
N ILE A 45 -1.86 -0.84 2.76
CA ILE A 45 -1.63 -1.62 1.57
C ILE A 45 -0.18 -2.12 1.57
N GLU A 46 0.02 -3.36 1.18
CA GLU A 46 1.36 -3.93 1.02
C GLU A 46 1.63 -4.15 -0.46
N VAL A 47 2.82 -3.78 -0.90
CA VAL A 47 3.23 -3.91 -2.29
C VAL A 47 4.32 -4.97 -2.35
N TRP A 48 4.11 -5.98 -3.17
CA TRP A 48 5.04 -7.09 -3.29
C TRP A 48 5.48 -7.29 -4.74
N ASP A 49 6.75 -7.60 -4.91
CA ASP A 49 7.33 -8.02 -6.18
C ASP A 49 7.70 -9.49 -5.99
N ARG A 50 6.77 -10.37 -6.34
CA ARG A 50 6.91 -11.82 -6.12
C ARG A 50 7.05 -12.12 -4.64
N GLU A 51 8.23 -12.52 -4.19
CA GLU A 51 8.46 -12.87 -2.79
C GLU A 51 9.11 -11.74 -2.00
N ARG A 52 9.31 -10.59 -2.63
CA ARG A 52 9.98 -9.47 -2.00
C ARG A 52 8.97 -8.37 -1.67
N CYS A 53 8.92 -7.99 -0.40
CA CYS A 53 8.06 -6.89 0.03
C CYS A 53 8.73 -5.57 -0.36
N VAL A 54 8.10 -4.84 -1.25
CA VAL A 54 8.62 -3.57 -1.71
C VAL A 54 8.33 -2.47 -0.69
N ALA A 55 7.10 -2.45 -0.18
CA ALA A 55 6.69 -1.39 0.74
C ALA A 55 5.42 -1.80 1.48
N GLN A 56 5.23 -1.23 2.65
CA GLN A 56 3.99 -1.34 3.38
C GLN A 56 3.55 0.08 3.73
N LEU A 57 2.42 0.49 3.18
CA LEU A 57 1.88 1.84 3.38
C LEU A 57 0.71 1.75 4.34
N LEU A 58 0.81 2.42 5.47
CA LEU A 58 -0.24 2.40 6.47
C LEU A 58 -0.88 3.78 6.53
N ARG A 59 -2.21 3.79 6.60
CA ARG A 59 -2.96 5.03 6.70
C ARG A 59 -2.85 5.56 8.11
N GLU A 60 -2.49 6.81 8.23
CA GLU A 60 -2.43 7.45 9.54
C GLU A 60 -3.79 7.96 9.93
N ARG A 61 -4.06 7.87 11.22
CA ARG A 61 -5.33 8.32 11.75
C ARG A 61 -5.23 9.77 12.09
N GLY A 62 -5.68 10.43 11.38
CA GLY A 62 -5.74 11.82 11.63
C GLY A 62 -4.76 12.49 12.47
N PHE A 63 -4.73 12.52 12.74
CA PHE A 63 -4.19 13.28 12.99
C PHE A 63 -3.21 13.43 13.13
N GLY A 64 -3.15 13.04 13.12
CA GLY A 64 -2.37 13.11 13.25
C GLY A 64 -1.40 13.12 13.20
N SER A 65 -1.64 13.17 13.09
CA SER A 65 -0.79 13.34 13.07
C SER A 65 0.11 13.54 13.01
N ALA A 66 -0.12 13.53 13.12
CA ALA A 66 0.63 13.82 13.10
C ALA A 66 1.52 14.03 13.17
N GLN A 67 1.28 13.94 13.24
CA GLN A 67 1.96 14.25 13.25
C GLN A 67 2.93 14.32 13.24
N ILE A 68 2.76 14.20 13.39
CA ILE A 68 3.58 14.39 13.34
C ILE A 68 4.48 14.36 13.35
N SER A 69 4.43 14.20 13.52
CA SER A 69 5.20 14.26 13.52
C SER A 69 5.87 14.20 13.40
N SER A 70 5.73 14.08 13.69
CA SER A 70 6.25 14.27 13.52
C SER A 70 6.68 14.28 13.30
#